data_ad066fb1c89be99bcd269f05e9c0d384
#
_entry.id   ad066fb1c89be99bcd269f05e9c0d384
#
_cell.length_a   1.000
_cell.length_b   1.000
_cell.length_c   1.000
_cell.angle_alpha   90.00
_cell.angle_beta   90.00
_cell.angle_gamma   90.00
#
_symmetry.space_group_name_H-M   'P 1'
#
loop_
_entity.id
_entity.type
_entity.pdbx_description
1 polymer ?
#
loop_
_entity_poly.entity_id
_entity_poly.type
_entity_poly.pdbx_seq_one_letter_code
_entity_poly.pdbx_strand_id
1 'polypeptide(L)'
;MLYGAIEAGGTKFVCAIGDEEMTIKERVSFPTTTPEETMPLVIDFFKQYQADLAGIGIGSFGPIDIHRDSATYGYITSTPKLAWQNFDFISTMKKEFPIPISWTTDVNAAAYGEYVFGSGKGLSSVVYYTIGTGVGGGALQEGRFIEGFSHPEMGHMLVVPHPKDDFAGSCPFHGNCLEGMAAGPAIENRLGKKGQEVAEDDPYWEIEASYIAQCAYNTTLMFSPDVIIFGGGVMKQRHMLQNVHDAFAKLVNGYVETPELSKYIVTPALEDNAGTLGCLALAREAVLHS
;
A
#
# COMPACT_ATOMS: atom_id res chain seq x y z
N MET A 1 21.09 8.86 -16.14
CA MET A 1 20.49 7.51 -15.90
C MET A 1 19.06 7.71 -15.45
N LEU A 2 18.13 6.89 -15.95
CA LEU A 2 16.71 6.97 -15.59
C LEU A 2 16.26 5.68 -14.90
N TYR A 3 15.26 5.79 -14.03
CA TYR A 3 14.61 4.67 -13.35
C TYR A 3 13.12 4.69 -13.68
N GLY A 4 12.56 3.50 -13.87
CA GLY A 4 11.13 3.30 -14.10
C GLY A 4 10.40 2.88 -12.82
N ALA A 5 9.21 3.38 -12.65
CA ALA A 5 8.28 2.96 -11.59
C ALA A 5 6.99 2.43 -12.22
N ILE A 6 6.52 1.30 -11.72
CA ILE A 6 5.19 0.76 -12.02
C ILE A 6 4.48 0.52 -10.68
N GLU A 7 3.50 1.35 -10.40
CA GLU A 7 2.54 1.11 -9.33
C GLU A 7 1.30 0.48 -9.95
N ALA A 8 1.28 -0.84 -9.96
CA ALA A 8 0.17 -1.63 -10.49
C ALA A 8 -0.92 -1.73 -9.42
N GLY A 9 -1.80 -0.74 -9.38
CA GLY A 9 -2.94 -0.72 -8.48
C GLY A 9 -4.14 -1.48 -9.02
N GLY A 10 -5.04 -1.87 -8.13
CA GLY A 10 -6.23 -2.62 -8.51
C GLY A 10 -7.23 -1.88 -9.41
N THR A 11 -7.14 -0.56 -9.53
CA THR A 11 -8.05 0.26 -10.35
C THR A 11 -7.31 0.93 -11.52
N LYS A 12 -6.07 1.32 -11.30
CA LYS A 12 -5.21 1.97 -12.30
C LYS A 12 -3.76 1.57 -12.09
N PHE A 13 -3.01 1.47 -13.17
CA PHE A 13 -1.56 1.46 -13.15
C PHE A 13 -1.06 2.90 -13.22
N VAL A 14 -0.07 3.23 -12.39
CA VAL A 14 0.68 4.47 -12.49
C VAL A 14 2.09 4.12 -12.92
N CYS A 15 2.54 4.67 -14.05
CA CYS A 15 3.89 4.51 -14.56
C CYS A 15 4.60 5.85 -14.48
N ALA A 16 5.87 5.83 -14.08
CA ALA A 16 6.67 7.05 -14.00
C ALA A 16 8.13 6.79 -14.40
N ILE A 17 8.77 7.86 -14.84
CA ILE A 17 10.22 7.94 -15.05
C ILE A 17 10.77 8.94 -14.04
N GLY A 18 11.81 8.56 -13.33
CA GLY A 18 12.57 9.42 -12.41
C GLY A 18 14.06 9.45 -12.76
N ASP A 19 14.73 10.51 -12.34
CA ASP A 19 16.19 10.63 -12.45
C ASP A 19 16.93 10.03 -11.24
N GLU A 20 18.23 10.23 -11.17
CA GLU A 20 19.09 9.74 -10.09
C GLU A 20 18.75 10.35 -8.72
N GLU A 21 18.21 11.57 -8.70
CA GLU A 21 17.71 12.26 -7.52
C GLU A 21 16.28 11.88 -7.16
N MET A 22 15.68 10.89 -7.86
CA MET A 22 14.28 10.45 -7.70
C MET A 22 13.25 11.55 -8.03
N THR A 23 13.65 12.56 -8.81
CA THR A 23 12.71 13.56 -9.33
C THR A 23 11.89 12.93 -10.45
N ILE A 24 10.58 12.91 -10.30
CA ILE A 24 9.67 12.40 -11.32
C ILE A 24 9.69 13.34 -12.53
N LYS A 25 10.13 12.82 -13.69
CA LYS A 25 10.22 13.56 -14.97
C LYS A 25 8.94 13.43 -15.77
N GLU A 26 8.35 12.25 -15.75
CA GLU A 26 7.08 11.98 -16.42
C GLU A 26 6.28 10.96 -15.62
N ARG A 27 4.97 11.10 -15.64
CA ARG A 27 4.01 10.22 -14.98
C ARG A 27 2.75 10.09 -15.79
N VAL A 28 2.32 8.87 -16.02
CA VAL A 28 1.07 8.54 -16.70
C VAL A 28 0.26 7.54 -15.89
N SER A 29 -1.03 7.44 -16.17
CA SER A 29 -1.86 6.39 -15.56
C SER A 29 -2.72 5.72 -16.62
N PHE A 30 -2.87 4.40 -16.47
CA PHE A 30 -3.70 3.56 -17.33
C PHE A 30 -4.73 2.83 -16.49
N PRO A 31 -5.97 2.61 -16.96
CA PRO A 31 -6.94 1.76 -16.28
C PRO A 31 -6.41 0.33 -16.12
N THR A 32 -6.68 -0.29 -14.98
CA THR A 32 -6.43 -1.72 -14.78
C THR A 32 -7.59 -2.50 -15.36
N THR A 33 -7.45 -2.96 -16.60
CA THR A 33 -8.43 -3.80 -17.30
C THR A 33 -7.93 -5.25 -17.37
N THR A 34 -7.52 -5.74 -18.52
CA THR A 34 -6.88 -7.05 -18.68
C THR A 34 -5.38 -6.89 -18.98
N PRO A 35 -4.56 -7.93 -18.76
CA PRO A 35 -3.15 -7.89 -19.15
C PRO A 35 -2.93 -7.54 -20.63
N GLU A 36 -3.77 -8.08 -21.51
CA GLU A 36 -3.69 -7.89 -22.96
C GLU A 36 -3.92 -6.43 -23.37
N GLU A 37 -4.72 -5.68 -22.61
CA GLU A 37 -5.02 -4.27 -22.88
C GLU A 37 -4.08 -3.34 -22.11
N THR A 38 -3.78 -3.63 -20.84
CA THR A 38 -3.01 -2.73 -19.97
C THR A 38 -1.50 -2.83 -20.25
N MET A 39 -0.94 -4.04 -20.39
CA MET A 39 0.51 -4.22 -20.54
C MET A 39 1.11 -3.58 -21.80
N PRO A 40 0.47 -3.61 -22.98
CA PRO A 40 0.99 -2.87 -24.14
C PRO A 40 1.17 -1.38 -23.85
N LEU A 41 0.22 -0.73 -23.16
CA LEU A 41 0.32 0.69 -22.81
C LEU A 41 1.49 0.96 -21.86
N VAL A 42 1.70 0.09 -20.88
CA VAL A 42 2.83 0.17 -19.94
C VAL A 42 4.15 0.00 -20.69
N ILE A 43 4.26 -1.02 -21.54
CA ILE A 43 5.48 -1.31 -22.30
C ILE A 43 5.81 -0.16 -23.27
N ASP A 44 4.82 0.35 -24.01
CA ASP A 44 5.01 1.45 -24.96
C ASP A 44 5.46 2.75 -24.25
N PHE A 45 4.99 3.00 -23.03
CA PHE A 45 5.47 4.12 -22.22
C PHE A 45 6.97 3.99 -21.93
N PHE A 46 7.43 2.85 -21.43
CA PHE A 46 8.85 2.67 -21.08
C PHE A 46 9.76 2.55 -22.30
N LYS A 47 9.28 2.07 -23.46
CA LYS A 47 10.06 2.01 -24.70
C LYS A 47 10.56 3.38 -25.15
N GLN A 48 9.86 4.45 -24.82
CA GLN A 48 10.28 5.81 -25.15
C GLN A 48 11.59 6.22 -24.43
N TYR A 49 11.92 5.57 -23.31
CA TYR A 49 13.09 5.83 -22.46
C TYR A 49 14.11 4.71 -22.47
N GLN A 50 13.91 3.67 -23.29
CA GLN A 50 14.69 2.42 -23.26
C GLN A 50 16.19 2.62 -23.30
N ALA A 51 16.68 3.63 -24.04
CA ALA A 51 18.11 3.91 -24.17
C ALA A 51 18.79 4.37 -22.86
N ASP A 52 18.03 5.04 -21.97
CA ASP A 52 18.55 5.63 -20.73
C ASP A 52 18.04 4.91 -19.47
N LEU A 53 17.10 3.95 -19.65
CA LEU A 53 16.44 3.26 -18.55
C LEU A 53 17.37 2.19 -17.94
N ALA A 54 17.76 2.40 -16.68
CA ALA A 54 18.70 1.52 -15.99
C ALA A 54 18.01 0.37 -15.23
N GLY A 55 16.83 0.59 -14.69
CA GLY A 55 16.07 -0.39 -13.93
C GLY A 55 14.61 0.01 -13.75
N ILE A 56 13.77 -0.96 -13.38
CA ILE A 56 12.34 -0.76 -13.14
C ILE A 56 11.97 -1.33 -11.78
N GLY A 57 11.27 -0.56 -10.95
CA GLY A 57 10.63 -1.03 -9.72
C GLY A 57 9.13 -1.23 -9.94
N ILE A 58 8.63 -2.38 -9.51
CA ILE A 58 7.24 -2.76 -9.65
C ILE A 58 6.65 -3.04 -8.28
N GLY A 59 5.64 -2.25 -7.90
CA GLY A 59 4.74 -2.49 -6.78
C GLY A 59 3.37 -2.90 -7.31
N SER A 60 2.94 -4.11 -7.04
CA SER A 60 1.70 -4.67 -7.61
C SER A 60 0.65 -4.97 -6.55
N PHE A 61 -0.62 -4.80 -6.92
CA PHE A 61 -1.69 -5.42 -6.17
C PHE A 61 -1.48 -6.93 -6.10
N GLY A 62 -1.97 -7.53 -5.04
CA GLY A 62 -1.73 -8.93 -4.76
C GLY A 62 -2.96 -9.84 -4.80
N PRO A 63 -2.81 -11.06 -4.28
CA PRO A 63 -1.54 -11.67 -3.84
C PRO A 63 -0.55 -11.90 -4.97
N ILE A 64 0.76 -11.80 -4.64
CA ILE A 64 1.87 -11.99 -5.60
C ILE A 64 2.87 -13.03 -5.08
N ASP A 65 3.62 -13.66 -5.97
CA ASP A 65 4.74 -14.51 -5.58
C ASP A 65 6.04 -13.71 -5.53
N ILE A 66 6.61 -13.61 -4.34
CA ILE A 66 7.83 -12.87 -4.03
C ILE A 66 9.07 -13.78 -3.90
N HIS A 67 8.90 -15.10 -3.91
CA HIS A 67 9.98 -16.05 -3.67
C HIS A 67 10.81 -16.29 -4.92
N ARG A 68 12.06 -15.84 -4.90
CA ARG A 68 12.98 -15.91 -6.05
C ARG A 68 13.24 -17.32 -6.56
N ASP A 69 13.14 -18.31 -5.68
CA ASP A 69 13.35 -19.74 -6.00
C ASP A 69 12.06 -20.44 -6.46
N SER A 70 10.94 -19.73 -6.48
CA SER A 70 9.66 -20.26 -6.96
C SER A 70 9.60 -20.25 -8.48
N ALA A 71 8.94 -21.26 -9.04
CA ALA A 71 8.65 -21.32 -10.48
C ALA A 71 7.70 -20.20 -10.95
N THR A 72 6.97 -19.59 -10.01
CA THR A 72 6.00 -18.50 -10.25
C THR A 72 6.47 -17.18 -9.67
N TYR A 73 7.78 -17.03 -9.38
CA TYR A 73 8.33 -15.74 -8.98
C TYR A 73 7.96 -14.63 -9.96
N GLY A 74 7.40 -13.55 -9.45
CA GLY A 74 6.98 -12.43 -10.29
C GLY A 74 5.57 -12.53 -10.87
N TYR A 75 4.79 -13.53 -10.43
CA TYR A 75 3.39 -13.68 -10.81
C TYR A 75 2.47 -12.92 -9.86
N ILE A 76 1.42 -12.35 -10.42
CA ILE A 76 0.19 -12.08 -9.68
C ILE A 76 -0.54 -13.42 -9.57
N THR A 77 -0.84 -13.87 -8.35
CA THR A 77 -1.35 -15.23 -8.10
C THR A 77 -2.88 -15.28 -8.01
N SER A 78 -3.43 -15.62 -6.86
CA SER A 78 -4.87 -15.81 -6.62
C SER A 78 -5.63 -14.49 -6.35
N THR A 79 -5.43 -13.49 -7.20
CA THR A 79 -6.08 -12.18 -7.06
C THR A 79 -7.59 -12.25 -7.32
N PRO A 80 -8.41 -11.38 -6.68
CA PRO A 80 -9.82 -11.24 -7.04
C PRO A 80 -10.05 -10.65 -8.44
N LYS A 81 -9.02 -10.09 -9.07
CA LYS A 81 -9.05 -9.63 -10.47
C LYS A 81 -8.79 -10.78 -11.42
N LEU A 82 -9.84 -11.52 -11.77
CA LEU A 82 -9.77 -12.80 -12.48
C LEU A 82 -8.91 -12.78 -13.76
N ALA A 83 -8.93 -11.69 -14.52
CA ALA A 83 -8.11 -11.56 -15.72
C ALA A 83 -6.60 -11.52 -15.45
N TRP A 84 -6.21 -11.17 -14.22
CA TRP A 84 -4.81 -11.07 -13.80
C TRP A 84 -4.33 -12.32 -13.02
N GLN A 85 -5.19 -13.29 -12.78
CA GLN A 85 -4.78 -14.53 -12.09
C GLN A 85 -3.70 -15.27 -12.85
N ASN A 86 -2.63 -15.63 -12.14
CA ASN A 86 -1.46 -16.34 -12.67
C ASN A 86 -0.75 -15.58 -13.81
N PHE A 87 -0.83 -14.25 -13.82
CA PHE A 87 -0.13 -13.42 -14.81
C PHE A 87 1.36 -13.29 -14.44
N ASP A 88 2.23 -13.72 -15.37
CA ASP A 88 3.69 -13.59 -15.23
C ASP A 88 4.13 -12.17 -15.59
N PHE A 89 4.15 -11.31 -14.58
CA PHE A 89 4.48 -9.89 -14.75
C PHE A 89 5.97 -9.69 -15.06
N ILE A 90 6.82 -10.32 -14.26
CA ILE A 90 8.28 -10.14 -14.37
C ILE A 90 8.81 -10.62 -15.71
N SER A 91 8.43 -11.83 -16.19
CA SER A 91 8.91 -12.31 -17.47
C SER A 91 8.37 -11.48 -18.64
N THR A 92 7.12 -10.99 -18.53
CA THR A 92 6.54 -10.08 -19.51
C THR A 92 7.37 -8.80 -19.65
N MET A 93 7.78 -8.19 -18.52
CA MET A 93 8.61 -6.99 -18.55
C MET A 93 10.05 -7.29 -18.97
N LYS A 94 10.66 -8.37 -18.48
CA LYS A 94 12.05 -8.74 -18.82
C LYS A 94 12.25 -9.08 -20.29
N LYS A 95 11.23 -9.59 -20.97
CA LYS A 95 11.26 -9.84 -22.41
C LYS A 95 11.48 -8.58 -23.23
N GLU A 96 10.90 -7.47 -22.79
CA GLU A 96 11.01 -6.16 -23.45
C GLU A 96 12.19 -5.33 -22.91
N PHE A 97 12.47 -5.44 -21.61
CA PHE A 97 13.49 -4.68 -20.91
C PHE A 97 14.42 -5.64 -20.16
N PRO A 98 15.55 -6.08 -20.76
CA PRO A 98 16.52 -6.97 -20.13
C PRO A 98 17.43 -6.21 -19.12
N ILE A 99 16.83 -5.52 -18.19
CA ILE A 99 17.44 -4.69 -17.14
C ILE A 99 17.01 -5.19 -15.76
N PRO A 100 17.67 -4.76 -14.67
CA PRO A 100 17.27 -5.07 -13.32
C PRO A 100 15.82 -4.63 -13.02
N ILE A 101 15.04 -5.55 -12.43
CA ILE A 101 13.66 -5.29 -12.02
C ILE A 101 13.50 -5.67 -10.56
N SER A 102 12.99 -4.73 -9.74
CA SER A 102 12.50 -4.98 -8.39
C SER A 102 11.02 -5.33 -8.41
N TRP A 103 10.60 -6.27 -7.56
CA TRP A 103 9.24 -6.77 -7.47
C TRP A 103 8.77 -6.85 -6.04
N THR A 104 7.64 -6.20 -5.73
CA THR A 104 6.99 -6.24 -4.42
C THR A 104 5.51 -5.85 -4.55
N THR A 105 4.78 -5.80 -3.43
CA THR A 105 3.40 -5.28 -3.43
C THR A 105 3.38 -3.75 -3.54
N ASP A 106 2.26 -3.20 -4.01
CA ASP A 106 2.01 -1.76 -4.10
C ASP A 106 2.12 -1.07 -2.74
N VAL A 107 1.63 -1.71 -1.67
CA VAL A 107 1.74 -1.19 -0.30
C VAL A 107 3.15 -1.29 0.27
N ASN A 108 3.92 -2.32 -0.06
CA ASN A 108 5.33 -2.40 0.28
C ASN A 108 6.12 -1.29 -0.42
N ALA A 109 5.84 -1.04 -1.71
CA ALA A 109 6.46 0.07 -2.43
C ALA A 109 6.14 1.41 -1.76
N ALA A 110 4.88 1.65 -1.37
CA ALA A 110 4.50 2.87 -0.65
C ALA A 110 5.21 2.98 0.71
N ALA A 111 5.28 1.88 1.47
CA ALA A 111 6.03 1.83 2.73
C ALA A 111 7.52 2.16 2.53
N TYR A 112 8.13 1.63 1.46
CA TYR A 112 9.53 1.91 1.12
C TYR A 112 9.74 3.37 0.71
N GLY A 113 8.81 3.94 -0.05
CA GLY A 113 8.83 5.38 -0.38
C GLY A 113 8.83 6.26 0.86
N GLU A 114 7.91 6.01 1.78
CA GLU A 114 7.84 6.73 3.05
C GLU A 114 9.07 6.48 3.94
N TYR A 115 9.64 5.28 3.93
CA TYR A 115 10.88 4.96 4.65
C TYR A 115 12.08 5.76 4.12
N VAL A 116 12.23 5.89 2.80
CA VAL A 116 13.39 6.57 2.20
C VAL A 116 13.23 8.08 2.18
N PHE A 117 12.04 8.59 1.86
CA PHE A 117 11.82 10.01 1.54
C PHE A 117 10.77 10.70 2.41
N GLY A 118 9.89 9.96 3.07
CA GLY A 118 8.72 10.49 3.75
C GLY A 118 8.76 10.43 5.27
N SER A 119 7.62 10.13 5.87
CA SER A 119 7.40 10.11 7.33
C SER A 119 8.26 9.07 8.08
N GLY A 120 8.76 8.06 7.38
CA GLY A 120 9.67 7.03 7.93
C GLY A 120 11.15 7.35 7.79
N LYS A 121 11.53 8.49 7.21
CA LYS A 121 12.93 8.81 6.90
C LYS A 121 13.78 8.90 8.17
N GLY A 122 14.85 8.08 8.19
CA GLY A 122 15.78 8.02 9.31
C GLY A 122 15.32 7.15 10.47
N LEU A 123 14.17 6.50 10.36
CA LEU A 123 13.66 5.53 11.33
C LEU A 123 14.08 4.10 10.93
N SER A 124 14.06 3.19 11.90
CA SER A 124 14.47 1.79 11.66
C SER A 124 13.30 0.88 11.30
N SER A 125 12.13 1.17 11.84
CA SER A 125 10.93 0.33 11.68
C SER A 125 9.72 1.17 11.28
N VAL A 126 9.17 0.86 10.12
CA VAL A 126 8.06 1.61 9.50
C VAL A 126 6.95 0.64 9.11
N VAL A 127 5.72 0.95 9.49
CA VAL A 127 4.54 0.24 9.00
C VAL A 127 3.63 1.24 8.29
N TYR A 128 3.27 0.92 7.06
CA TYR A 128 2.38 1.72 6.23
C TYR A 128 1.09 0.95 5.96
N TYR A 129 -0.02 1.64 6.10
CA TYR A 129 -1.33 1.16 5.68
C TYR A 129 -1.96 2.11 4.68
N THR A 130 -2.63 1.58 3.67
CA THR A 130 -3.55 2.34 2.83
C THR A 130 -4.98 1.91 3.14
N ILE A 131 -5.89 2.86 3.38
CA ILE A 131 -7.32 2.62 3.62
C ILE A 131 -8.08 3.37 2.53
N GLY A 132 -8.48 2.63 1.50
CA GLY A 132 -9.10 3.17 0.30
C GLY A 132 -10.19 2.25 -0.24
N THR A 133 -10.10 1.82 -1.49
CA THR A 133 -11.00 0.81 -2.09
C THR A 133 -10.88 -0.53 -1.36
N GLY A 134 -9.69 -0.87 -0.90
CA GLY A 134 -9.38 -1.96 0.01
C GLY A 134 -8.55 -1.45 1.17
N VAL A 135 -8.05 -2.36 1.99
CA VAL A 135 -7.04 -2.09 3.02
C VAL A 135 -5.82 -2.95 2.75
N GLY A 136 -4.68 -2.33 2.56
CA GLY A 136 -3.41 -3.03 2.43
C GLY A 136 -2.40 -2.50 3.42
N GLY A 137 -1.37 -3.29 3.73
CA GLY A 137 -0.30 -2.88 4.62
C GLY A 137 1.06 -3.43 4.22
N GLY A 138 2.09 -2.59 4.35
CA GLY A 138 3.50 -2.94 4.14
C GLY A 138 4.32 -2.57 5.38
N ALA A 139 5.29 -3.40 5.72
CA ALA A 139 6.12 -3.20 6.89
C ALA A 139 7.59 -3.42 6.56
N LEU A 140 8.43 -2.55 7.14
CA LEU A 140 9.88 -2.60 7.01
C LEU A 140 10.55 -2.57 8.38
N GLN A 141 11.63 -3.31 8.49
CA GLN A 141 12.58 -3.21 9.58
C GLN A 141 14.00 -3.13 9.02
N GLU A 142 14.75 -2.10 9.40
CA GLU A 142 16.11 -1.83 8.91
C GLU A 142 16.21 -1.86 7.37
N GLY A 143 15.21 -1.26 6.70
CA GLY A 143 15.12 -1.18 5.24
C GLY A 143 14.75 -2.49 4.53
N ARG A 144 14.44 -3.55 5.28
CA ARG A 144 14.00 -4.84 4.74
C ARG A 144 12.52 -5.05 4.97
N PHE A 145 11.82 -5.52 3.96
CA PHE A 145 10.41 -5.89 4.10
C PHE A 145 10.25 -7.04 5.09
N ILE A 146 9.19 -6.98 5.88
CA ILE A 146 8.77 -8.11 6.71
C ILE A 146 8.02 -9.08 5.81
N GLU A 147 8.66 -10.21 5.55
CA GLU A 147 8.20 -11.26 4.65
C GLU A 147 8.53 -12.64 5.27
N GLY A 148 7.77 -13.64 4.90
CA GLY A 148 7.98 -15.02 5.35
C GLY A 148 7.65 -16.00 4.24
N PHE A 149 6.67 -16.89 4.43
CA PHE A 149 6.19 -17.76 3.35
C PHE A 149 5.45 -16.99 2.25
N SER A 150 5.09 -15.73 2.49
CA SER A 150 4.53 -14.79 1.55
C SER A 150 4.68 -13.37 2.11
N HIS A 151 4.22 -12.35 1.36
CA HIS A 151 4.02 -11.01 1.91
C HIS A 151 2.83 -11.00 2.88
N PRO A 152 2.85 -10.17 3.93
CA PRO A 152 1.72 -10.03 4.86
C PRO A 152 0.47 -9.44 4.18
N GLU A 153 -0.69 -9.96 4.55
CA GLU A 153 -2.01 -9.46 4.17
C GLU A 153 -2.67 -8.75 5.37
N MET A 154 -2.00 -7.72 5.87
CA MET A 154 -2.38 -7.03 7.12
C MET A 154 -3.75 -6.36 7.07
N GLY A 155 -4.27 -6.03 5.89
CA GLY A 155 -5.63 -5.49 5.71
C GLY A 155 -6.75 -6.46 6.10
N HIS A 156 -6.44 -7.75 6.18
CA HIS A 156 -7.42 -8.78 6.53
C HIS A 156 -7.35 -9.24 7.99
N MET A 157 -6.63 -8.53 8.87
CA MET A 157 -6.70 -8.81 10.30
C MET A 157 -8.15 -8.68 10.80
N LEU A 158 -8.55 -9.57 11.72
CA LEU A 158 -9.86 -9.49 12.34
C LEU A 158 -9.90 -8.31 13.32
N VAL A 159 -11.05 -7.63 13.34
CA VAL A 159 -11.32 -6.54 14.26
C VAL A 159 -12.55 -6.85 15.09
N VAL A 160 -12.62 -6.31 16.30
CA VAL A 160 -13.79 -6.42 17.17
C VAL A 160 -14.83 -5.41 16.70
N PRO A 161 -16.06 -5.82 16.37
CA PRO A 161 -17.12 -4.90 15.98
C PRO A 161 -17.39 -3.85 17.06
N HIS A 162 -17.58 -2.61 16.64
CA HIS A 162 -17.91 -1.54 17.55
C HIS A 162 -19.33 -1.76 18.14
N PRO A 163 -19.57 -1.53 19.46
CA PRO A 163 -20.88 -1.82 20.09
C PRO A 163 -22.09 -1.12 19.47
N LYS A 164 -21.87 -0.05 18.72
CA LYS A 164 -22.92 0.71 18.03
C LYS A 164 -22.99 0.38 16.53
N ASP A 165 -22.27 -0.65 16.07
CA ASP A 165 -22.21 -1.03 14.65
C ASP A 165 -22.74 -2.45 14.49
N ASP A 166 -23.84 -2.59 13.79
CA ASP A 166 -24.47 -3.87 13.46
C ASP A 166 -24.12 -4.37 12.05
N PHE A 167 -23.20 -3.68 11.37
CA PHE A 167 -22.73 -4.04 10.04
C PHE A 167 -21.93 -5.34 10.07
N ALA A 168 -22.31 -6.31 9.24
CA ALA A 168 -21.69 -7.62 9.21
C ALA A 168 -20.31 -7.66 8.53
N GLY A 169 -19.90 -6.56 7.89
CA GLY A 169 -18.69 -6.47 7.07
C GLY A 169 -18.94 -6.78 5.60
N SER A 170 -18.05 -6.26 4.74
CA SER A 170 -18.16 -6.37 3.28
C SER A 170 -17.07 -7.24 2.63
N CYS A 171 -16.12 -7.78 3.40
CA CYS A 171 -15.08 -8.64 2.85
C CYS A 171 -15.67 -9.98 2.40
N PRO A 172 -15.47 -10.40 1.13
CA PRO A 172 -16.07 -11.65 0.63
C PRO A 172 -15.43 -12.90 1.27
N PHE A 173 -14.25 -12.79 1.89
CA PHE A 173 -13.55 -13.91 2.53
C PHE A 173 -13.79 -13.99 4.03
N HIS A 174 -13.77 -12.84 4.73
CA HIS A 174 -13.74 -12.79 6.19
C HIS A 174 -14.91 -12.02 6.82
N GLY A 175 -15.78 -11.41 6.01
CA GLY A 175 -16.85 -10.54 6.53
C GLY A 175 -16.28 -9.31 7.24
N ASN A 176 -16.04 -9.43 8.55
CA ASN A 176 -15.67 -8.35 9.47
C ASN A 176 -14.15 -8.19 9.73
N CYS A 177 -13.28 -8.53 8.79
CA CYS A 177 -11.88 -8.12 8.88
C CYS A 177 -11.74 -6.59 8.74
N LEU A 178 -10.54 -6.05 8.96
CA LEU A 178 -10.30 -4.60 8.87
C LEU A 178 -10.78 -4.02 7.52
N GLU A 179 -10.43 -4.65 6.39
CA GLU A 179 -10.92 -4.22 5.07
C GLU A 179 -12.45 -4.25 5.00
N GLY A 180 -13.06 -5.34 5.49
CA GLY A 180 -14.51 -5.49 5.48
C GLY A 180 -15.26 -4.46 6.32
N MET A 181 -14.60 -3.86 7.31
CA MET A 181 -15.19 -2.90 8.24
C MET A 181 -14.84 -1.45 7.94
N ALA A 182 -13.62 -1.17 7.42
CA ALA A 182 -13.05 0.18 7.32
C ALA A 182 -12.70 0.64 5.90
N ALA A 183 -12.80 -0.20 4.86
CA ALA A 183 -12.57 0.25 3.49
C ALA A 183 -13.69 1.16 2.98
N GLY A 184 -13.40 1.97 1.96
CA GLY A 184 -14.39 2.86 1.34
C GLY A 184 -15.70 2.16 0.94
N PRO A 185 -15.68 0.97 0.30
CA PRO A 185 -16.88 0.19 0.05
C PRO A 185 -17.64 -0.23 1.31
N ALA A 186 -16.97 -0.47 2.43
CA ALA A 186 -17.63 -0.77 3.70
C ALA A 186 -18.42 0.44 4.22
N ILE A 187 -17.85 1.66 4.08
CA ILE A 187 -18.57 2.91 4.39
C ILE A 187 -19.81 3.05 3.52
N GLU A 188 -19.66 2.87 2.20
CA GLU A 188 -20.74 3.01 1.25
C GLU A 188 -21.86 1.97 1.49
N ASN A 189 -21.51 0.71 1.75
CA ASN A 189 -22.47 -0.36 2.04
C ASN A 189 -23.22 -0.13 3.37
N ARG A 190 -22.55 0.45 4.36
CA ARG A 190 -23.14 0.74 5.67
C ARG A 190 -24.06 1.97 5.64
N LEU A 191 -23.65 3.03 4.95
CA LEU A 191 -24.31 4.33 4.99
C LEU A 191 -25.16 4.65 3.74
N GLY A 192 -25.02 3.87 2.66
CA GLY A 192 -25.66 4.15 1.37
C GLY A 192 -25.08 5.37 0.63
N LYS A 193 -23.95 5.91 1.08
CA LYS A 193 -23.24 7.06 0.50
C LYS A 193 -21.74 6.92 0.66
N LYS A 194 -20.97 7.54 -0.23
CA LYS A 194 -19.50 7.50 -0.17
C LYS A 194 -18.97 8.30 1.02
N GLY A 195 -17.82 7.92 1.55
CA GLY A 195 -17.20 8.60 2.69
C GLY A 195 -17.01 10.12 2.47
N GLN A 196 -16.78 10.57 1.24
CA GLN A 196 -16.67 12.00 0.90
C GLN A 196 -17.99 12.77 1.03
N GLU A 197 -19.12 12.06 1.06
CA GLU A 197 -20.47 12.62 1.19
C GLU A 197 -20.97 12.57 2.65
N VAL A 198 -20.21 11.94 3.54
CA VAL A 198 -20.50 11.87 4.98
C VAL A 198 -20.06 13.17 5.64
N ALA A 199 -20.95 13.80 6.40
CA ALA A 199 -20.65 15.05 7.10
C ALA A 199 -19.48 14.84 8.08
N GLU A 200 -18.63 15.87 8.24
CA GLU A 200 -17.42 15.80 9.08
C GLU A 200 -17.77 15.52 10.56
N ASP A 201 -18.91 15.98 11.02
CA ASP A 201 -19.43 15.79 12.38
C ASP A 201 -20.33 14.56 12.55
N ASP A 202 -20.43 13.69 11.52
CA ASP A 202 -21.24 12.47 11.58
C ASP A 202 -20.65 11.50 12.64
N PRO A 203 -21.46 11.01 13.61
CA PRO A 203 -20.99 10.07 14.64
C PRO A 203 -20.37 8.78 14.09
N TYR A 204 -20.65 8.44 12.84
CA TYR A 204 -20.02 7.31 12.17
C TYR A 204 -18.49 7.36 12.18
N TRP A 205 -17.90 8.54 12.11
CA TRP A 205 -16.43 8.66 12.08
C TRP A 205 -15.74 8.19 13.37
N GLU A 206 -16.45 8.15 14.51
CA GLU A 206 -15.95 7.52 15.74
C GLU A 206 -15.88 5.99 15.59
N ILE A 207 -16.87 5.40 14.90
CA ILE A 207 -16.89 3.96 14.61
C ILE A 207 -15.77 3.59 13.67
N GLU A 208 -15.62 4.33 12.57
CA GLU A 208 -14.55 4.15 11.60
C GLU A 208 -13.16 4.24 12.26
N ALA A 209 -12.93 5.30 13.03
CA ALA A 209 -11.68 5.50 13.75
C ALA A 209 -11.38 4.36 14.73
N SER A 210 -12.40 3.74 15.32
CA SER A 210 -12.22 2.62 16.25
C SER A 210 -11.62 1.38 15.56
N TYR A 211 -11.99 1.11 14.31
CA TYR A 211 -11.41 0.01 13.54
C TYR A 211 -9.97 0.29 13.12
N ILE A 212 -9.68 1.51 12.69
CA ILE A 212 -8.32 1.93 12.33
C ILE A 212 -7.42 1.95 13.56
N ALA A 213 -7.94 2.38 14.70
CA ALA A 213 -7.22 2.34 15.97
C ALA A 213 -6.91 0.90 16.44
N GLN A 214 -7.80 -0.07 16.20
CA GLN A 214 -7.50 -1.48 16.46
C GLN A 214 -6.36 -1.99 15.57
N CYS A 215 -6.31 -1.56 14.31
CA CYS A 215 -5.18 -1.84 13.43
C CYS A 215 -3.88 -1.30 14.03
N ALA A 216 -3.84 -0.02 14.40
CA ALA A 216 -2.67 0.59 15.03
C ALA A 216 -2.27 -0.13 16.32
N TYR A 217 -3.24 -0.49 17.17
CA TYR A 217 -3.01 -1.22 18.41
C TYR A 217 -2.37 -2.60 18.17
N ASN A 218 -2.94 -3.40 17.27
CA ASN A 218 -2.41 -4.70 16.92
C ASN A 218 -0.99 -4.58 16.34
N THR A 219 -0.76 -3.61 15.46
CA THR A 219 0.54 -3.31 14.88
C THR A 219 1.57 -2.94 15.95
N THR A 220 1.19 -2.10 16.91
CA THR A 220 2.04 -1.72 18.04
C THR A 220 2.45 -2.92 18.86
N LEU A 221 1.51 -3.80 19.20
CA LEU A 221 1.80 -4.98 20.02
C LEU A 221 2.61 -6.06 19.29
N MET A 222 2.49 -6.16 17.97
CA MET A 222 3.16 -7.19 17.17
C MET A 222 4.54 -6.76 16.66
N PHE A 223 4.70 -5.50 16.27
CA PHE A 223 5.90 -5.03 15.59
C PHE A 223 6.66 -3.96 16.38
N SER A 224 6.01 -3.25 17.30
CA SER A 224 6.59 -2.09 18.02
C SER A 224 7.34 -1.15 17.07
N PRO A 225 6.72 -0.68 15.96
CA PRO A 225 7.44 0.12 14.99
C PRO A 225 7.77 1.51 15.52
N ASP A 226 8.73 2.20 14.88
CA ASP A 226 9.03 3.60 15.19
C ASP A 226 7.91 4.54 14.72
N VAL A 227 7.19 4.17 13.65
CA VAL A 227 6.07 4.92 13.10
C VAL A 227 5.05 4.02 12.40
N ILE A 228 3.78 4.38 12.53
CA ILE A 228 2.66 3.80 11.77
C ILE A 228 2.10 4.91 10.88
N ILE A 229 2.07 4.66 9.57
CA ILE A 229 1.64 5.64 8.57
C ILE A 229 0.31 5.16 7.96
N PHE A 230 -0.73 5.96 8.07
CA PHE A 230 -2.04 5.67 7.48
C PHE A 230 -2.33 6.58 6.30
N GLY A 231 -2.34 6.02 5.10
CA GLY A 231 -2.73 6.66 3.85
C GLY A 231 -4.08 6.17 3.32
N GLY A 232 -4.35 6.50 2.06
CA GLY A 232 -5.58 6.14 1.36
C GLY A 232 -6.71 7.16 1.53
N GLY A 233 -7.79 6.95 0.75
CA GLY A 233 -8.85 7.94 0.62
C GLY A 233 -9.64 8.20 1.91
N VAL A 234 -9.80 7.19 2.77
CA VAL A 234 -10.50 7.32 4.05
C VAL A 234 -9.74 8.25 4.99
N MET A 235 -8.41 8.17 5.00
CA MET A 235 -7.57 9.00 5.87
C MET A 235 -7.44 10.47 5.41
N LYS A 236 -7.93 10.81 4.22
CA LYS A 236 -7.95 12.21 3.73
C LYS A 236 -9.00 13.09 4.44
N GLN A 237 -9.89 12.50 5.25
CA GLN A 237 -10.79 13.25 6.12
C GLN A 237 -9.98 13.93 7.25
N ARG A 238 -10.10 15.26 7.38
CA ARG A 238 -9.24 16.08 8.27
C ARG A 238 -9.26 15.65 9.72
N HIS A 239 -10.41 15.22 10.23
CA HIS A 239 -10.63 14.82 11.62
C HIS A 239 -10.20 13.37 11.90
N MET A 240 -10.01 12.55 10.85
CA MET A 240 -9.80 11.11 11.01
C MET A 240 -8.54 10.77 11.82
N LEU A 241 -7.42 11.41 11.54
CA LEU A 241 -6.19 11.14 12.26
C LEU A 241 -6.34 11.40 13.77
N GLN A 242 -7.00 12.51 14.15
CA GLN A 242 -7.23 12.82 15.57
C GLN A 242 -8.18 11.81 16.22
N ASN A 243 -9.24 11.42 15.52
CA ASN A 243 -10.16 10.40 16.02
C ASN A 243 -9.46 9.05 16.23
N VAL A 244 -8.54 8.68 15.34
CA VAL A 244 -7.70 7.47 15.47
C VAL A 244 -6.77 7.59 16.69
N HIS A 245 -6.12 8.74 16.92
CA HIS A 245 -5.29 8.98 18.11
C HIS A 245 -6.09 8.79 19.39
N ASP A 246 -7.29 9.39 19.46
CA ASP A 246 -8.14 9.33 20.65
C ASP A 246 -8.64 7.90 20.93
N ALA A 247 -9.00 7.16 19.89
CA ALA A 247 -9.42 5.77 20.00
C ALA A 247 -8.23 4.84 20.37
N PHE A 248 -7.06 5.06 19.76
CA PHE A 248 -5.84 4.31 20.05
C PHE A 248 -5.39 4.49 21.52
N ALA A 249 -5.38 5.72 22.02
CA ALA A 249 -5.02 5.99 23.41
C ALA A 249 -5.91 5.24 24.41
N LYS A 250 -7.22 5.13 24.11
CA LYS A 250 -8.17 4.34 24.91
C LYS A 250 -7.86 2.84 24.87
N LEU A 251 -7.47 2.30 23.68
CA LEU A 251 -7.15 0.88 23.50
C LEU A 251 -5.84 0.52 24.22
N VAL A 252 -4.80 1.34 24.08
CA VAL A 252 -3.50 1.11 24.75
C VAL A 252 -3.63 1.19 26.27
N ASN A 253 -4.46 2.11 26.76
CA ASN A 253 -4.81 2.26 28.18
C ASN A 253 -3.58 2.21 29.13
N GLY A 254 -2.46 2.77 28.68
CA GLY A 254 -1.22 2.80 29.46
C GLY A 254 -0.47 1.46 29.58
N TYR A 255 -0.85 0.43 28.82
CA TYR A 255 -0.19 -0.89 28.85
C TYR A 255 1.23 -0.85 28.31
N VAL A 256 1.45 -0.14 27.21
CA VAL A 256 2.78 0.07 26.62
C VAL A 256 3.04 1.56 26.45
N GLU A 257 4.29 1.94 26.63
CA GLU A 257 4.74 3.29 26.27
C GLU A 257 4.94 3.37 24.75
N THR A 258 4.40 4.40 24.13
CA THR A 258 4.57 4.70 22.72
C THR A 258 5.23 6.07 22.57
N PRO A 259 5.85 6.39 21.42
CA PRO A 259 6.20 7.75 21.10
C PRO A 259 4.97 8.68 21.17
N GLU A 260 5.19 9.98 21.16
CA GLU A 260 4.11 10.97 21.05
C GLU A 260 3.23 10.66 19.83
N LEU A 261 1.91 10.57 19.99
CA LEU A 261 0.99 10.08 18.95
C LEU A 261 1.09 10.88 17.66
N SER A 262 1.34 12.19 17.75
CA SER A 262 1.56 13.07 16.59
C SER A 262 2.80 12.72 15.76
N LYS A 263 3.72 11.90 16.30
CA LYS A 263 4.91 11.37 15.60
C LYS A 263 4.83 9.87 15.35
N TYR A 264 3.98 9.17 16.11
CA TYR A 264 3.87 7.72 16.07
C TYR A 264 2.83 7.22 15.05
N ILE A 265 1.67 7.85 15.01
CA ILE A 265 0.59 7.53 14.08
C ILE A 265 0.38 8.77 13.21
N VAL A 266 0.77 8.68 11.95
CA VAL A 266 0.86 9.84 11.05
C VAL A 266 0.22 9.55 9.69
N THR A 267 0.05 10.59 8.88
CA THR A 267 -0.30 10.47 7.47
C THR A 267 0.96 10.45 6.59
N PRO A 268 0.87 9.96 5.34
CA PRO A 268 2.00 9.95 4.41
C PRO A 268 2.51 11.37 4.13
N ALA A 269 3.84 11.57 4.25
CA ALA A 269 4.48 12.82 3.85
C ALA A 269 4.59 12.96 2.33
N LEU A 270 4.60 11.84 1.60
CA LEU A 270 4.69 11.80 0.14
C LEU A 270 3.32 11.82 -0.54
N GLU A 271 2.25 11.84 0.25
CA GLU A 271 0.86 11.83 -0.24
C GLU A 271 0.61 10.70 -1.27
N ASP A 272 0.10 11.07 -2.47
CA ASP A 272 -0.20 10.10 -3.54
C ASP A 272 1.05 9.67 -4.34
N ASN A 273 2.26 10.09 -3.94
CA ASN A 273 3.51 9.72 -4.61
C ASN A 273 4.30 8.61 -3.88
N ALA A 274 3.85 8.18 -2.70
CA ALA A 274 4.58 7.22 -1.89
C ALA A 274 4.92 5.93 -2.67
N GLY A 275 3.94 5.32 -3.34
CA GLY A 275 4.14 4.11 -4.16
C GLY A 275 5.07 4.36 -5.35
N THR A 276 4.86 5.45 -6.08
CA THR A 276 5.68 5.81 -7.24
C THR A 276 7.15 6.04 -6.84
N LEU A 277 7.40 6.85 -5.80
CA LEU A 277 8.76 7.12 -5.32
C LEU A 277 9.41 5.87 -4.70
N GLY A 278 8.62 5.03 -4.05
CA GLY A 278 9.08 3.73 -3.56
C GLY A 278 9.52 2.81 -4.68
N CYS A 279 8.74 2.70 -5.76
CA CYS A 279 9.13 1.94 -6.95
C CYS A 279 10.41 2.49 -7.60
N LEU A 280 10.57 3.81 -7.73
CA LEU A 280 11.80 4.42 -8.25
C LEU A 280 13.01 4.08 -7.37
N ALA A 281 12.87 4.20 -6.05
CA ALA A 281 13.94 3.84 -5.12
C ALA A 281 14.31 2.35 -5.21
N LEU A 282 13.31 1.47 -5.29
CA LEU A 282 13.52 0.03 -5.46
C LEU A 282 14.16 -0.31 -6.82
N ALA A 283 13.85 0.43 -7.88
CA ALA A 283 14.53 0.29 -9.17
C ALA A 283 16.02 0.60 -9.04
N ARG A 284 16.39 1.68 -8.34
CA ARG A 284 17.78 2.04 -8.08
C ARG A 284 18.50 0.96 -7.26
N GLU A 285 17.87 0.46 -6.19
CA GLU A 285 18.47 -0.62 -5.39
C GLU A 285 18.71 -1.88 -6.24
N ALA A 286 17.76 -2.25 -7.12
CA ALA A 286 17.94 -3.39 -8.01
C ALA A 286 19.16 -3.22 -8.95
N VAL A 287 19.43 -2.01 -9.42
CA VAL A 287 20.60 -1.70 -10.25
C VAL A 287 21.89 -1.75 -9.45
N LEU A 288 21.89 -1.26 -8.22
CA LEU A 288 23.10 -1.27 -7.36
C LEU A 288 23.51 -2.67 -6.92
N HIS A 289 22.56 -3.62 -6.91
CA HIS A 289 22.77 -5.00 -6.45
C HIS A 289 22.74 -6.05 -7.57
N SER A 290 22.78 -5.63 -8.85
CA SER A 290 22.77 -6.49 -10.04
C SER A 290 24.16 -6.97 -10.52
#